data_e42ac792b24505f68dce5b6ebe846bc6
#
_entry.id   e42ac792b24505f68dce5b6ebe846bc6
#
_cell.length_a   1.000
_cell.length_b   1.000
_cell.length_c   1.000
_cell.angle_alpha   90.00
_cell.angle_beta   90.00
_cell.angle_gamma   90.00
#
_symmetry.space_group_name_H-M   'P 1'
#
loop_
_entity.id
_entity.type
_entity.pdbx_description
1 polymer ?
#
loop_
_entity_poly.entity_id
_entity_poly.type
_entity_poly.pdbx_seq_one_letter_code
_entity_poly.pdbx_strand_id
1 'polypeptide(L)'
;MPAHLRTGIAGEDAAFFELRRKGYTVVARRWSAGTLDGDVDLIAWQGPMLCFIEVKTRTARDRTPAEAAVDRHKQYVLRGLARAYIRHLPQGDPPPTRFDVISVYLVPGEKREFMHFENAFGWN
;
A
#
# COMPACT_ATOMS: atom_id res chain seq x y z
N MET A 1 3.94 21.85 -8.66
CA MET A 1 3.21 20.63 -8.31
C MET A 1 2.08 20.98 -7.34
N PRO A 2 0.86 20.51 -7.60
CA PRO A 2 -0.26 20.76 -6.67
C PRO A 2 0.03 20.23 -5.27
N ALA A 3 -0.52 20.92 -4.25
CA ALA A 3 -0.26 20.59 -2.85
C ALA A 3 -0.66 19.14 -2.49
N HIS A 4 -1.80 18.66 -3.01
CA HIS A 4 -2.28 17.30 -2.70
C HIS A 4 -1.34 16.23 -3.28
N LEU A 5 -0.70 16.46 -4.42
CA LEU A 5 0.27 15.53 -4.98
C LEU A 5 1.55 15.50 -4.16
N ARG A 6 2.02 16.66 -3.69
CA ARG A 6 3.19 16.69 -2.80
C ARG A 6 2.93 15.96 -1.50
N THR A 7 1.74 16.13 -0.93
CA THR A 7 1.34 15.44 0.30
C THR A 7 1.29 13.93 0.09
N GLY A 8 0.70 13.48 -1.04
CA GLY A 8 0.63 12.07 -1.37
C GLY A 8 2.02 11.44 -1.54
N ILE A 9 2.93 12.13 -2.24
CA ILE A 9 4.31 11.68 -2.40
C ILE A 9 5.02 11.59 -1.05
N ALA A 10 4.85 12.60 -0.20
CA ALA A 10 5.44 12.62 1.14
C ALA A 10 4.94 11.45 1.99
N GLY A 11 3.65 11.13 1.90
CA GLY A 11 3.06 9.99 2.60
C GLY A 11 3.62 8.65 2.13
N GLU A 12 3.73 8.46 0.80
CA GLU A 12 4.32 7.24 0.24
C GLU A 12 5.77 7.08 0.63
N ASP A 13 6.56 8.17 0.57
CA ASP A 13 7.96 8.14 0.99
C ASP A 13 8.08 7.76 2.46
N ALA A 14 7.24 8.35 3.31
CA ALA A 14 7.23 8.05 4.74
C ALA A 14 6.90 6.58 4.98
N ALA A 15 5.89 6.04 4.31
CA ALA A 15 5.51 4.64 4.43
C ALA A 15 6.63 3.71 3.96
N PHE A 16 7.30 4.06 2.86
CA PHE A 16 8.45 3.30 2.34
C PHE A 16 9.54 3.16 3.42
N PHE A 17 9.94 4.27 4.03
CA PHE A 17 10.99 4.25 5.05
C PHE A 17 10.55 3.54 6.32
N GLU A 18 9.26 3.69 6.71
CA GLU A 18 8.72 3.00 7.88
C GLU A 18 8.74 1.48 7.70
N LEU A 19 8.36 1.00 6.52
CA LEU A 19 8.39 -0.44 6.21
C LEU A 19 9.82 -0.97 6.29
N ARG A 20 10.77 -0.25 5.73
CA ARG A 20 12.18 -0.66 5.77
C ARG A 20 12.69 -0.68 7.22
N ARG A 21 12.32 0.31 8.02
CA ARG A 21 12.67 0.35 9.44
C ARG A 21 12.13 -0.88 10.18
N LYS A 22 10.95 -1.36 9.79
CA LYS A 22 10.29 -2.53 10.38
C LYS A 22 10.81 -3.86 9.82
N GLY A 23 11.76 -3.83 8.90
CA GLY A 23 12.38 -5.03 8.36
C GLY A 23 11.73 -5.58 7.09
N TYR A 24 10.79 -4.86 6.49
CA TYR A 24 10.21 -5.25 5.19
C TYR A 24 11.23 -5.01 4.08
N THR A 25 11.17 -5.86 3.04
CA THR A 25 11.92 -5.66 1.80
C THR A 25 10.96 -5.09 0.77
N VAL A 26 11.06 -3.80 0.49
CA VAL A 26 10.21 -3.15 -0.52
C VAL A 26 10.80 -3.42 -1.90
N VAL A 27 10.03 -4.04 -2.77
CA VAL A 27 10.47 -4.47 -4.11
C VAL A 27 9.91 -3.63 -5.24
N ALA A 28 8.85 -2.88 -5.00
CA ALA A 28 8.28 -2.00 -6.02
C ALA A 28 7.54 -0.84 -5.38
N ARG A 29 7.52 0.28 -6.11
CA ARG A 29 6.75 1.48 -5.74
C ARG A 29 5.93 1.89 -6.95
N ARG A 30 4.66 2.24 -6.75
CA ARG A 30 3.73 2.67 -7.80
C ARG A 30 3.75 1.70 -8.98
N TRP A 31 3.64 0.43 -8.65
CA TRP A 31 3.70 -0.61 -9.66
C TRP A 31 2.40 -0.67 -10.46
N SER A 32 2.52 -0.69 -11.77
CA SER A 32 1.38 -0.81 -12.68
C SER A 32 1.64 -1.90 -13.71
N ALA A 33 0.54 -2.42 -14.26
CA ALA A 33 0.60 -3.34 -15.39
C ALA A 33 -0.02 -2.63 -16.60
N GLY A 34 0.64 -2.70 -17.76
CA GLY A 34 0.28 -1.89 -18.91
C GLY A 34 -1.15 -2.06 -19.44
N THR A 35 -1.80 -3.17 -19.09
CA THR A 35 -3.17 -3.47 -19.55
C THR A 35 -4.22 -3.24 -18.46
N LEU A 36 -3.84 -2.87 -17.25
CA LEU A 36 -4.74 -2.67 -16.13
C LEU A 36 -4.70 -1.23 -15.66
N ASP A 37 -5.84 -0.73 -15.17
CA ASP A 37 -5.91 0.59 -14.57
C ASP A 37 -5.31 0.57 -13.17
N GLY A 38 -4.82 1.74 -12.75
CA GLY A 38 -4.35 1.96 -11.39
C GLY A 38 -2.93 1.46 -11.14
N ASP A 39 -2.51 1.61 -9.91
CA ASP A 39 -1.21 1.13 -9.45
C ASP A 39 -1.30 0.63 -8.01
N VAL A 40 -0.27 -0.13 -7.59
CA VAL A 40 -0.06 -0.51 -6.20
C VAL A 40 0.98 0.43 -5.64
N ASP A 41 0.66 1.11 -4.55
CA ASP A 41 1.57 2.12 -3.98
C ASP A 41 2.90 1.51 -3.57
N LEU A 42 2.87 0.39 -2.85
CA LEU A 42 4.08 -0.32 -2.41
C LEU A 42 3.85 -1.82 -2.48
N ILE A 43 4.87 -2.55 -2.94
CA ILE A 43 4.89 -4.01 -2.87
C ILE A 43 6.11 -4.39 -2.04
N ALA A 44 5.90 -5.20 -1.02
CA ALA A 44 6.96 -5.54 -0.08
C ALA A 44 6.83 -6.97 0.45
N TRP A 45 7.95 -7.53 0.84
CA TRP A 45 8.00 -8.84 1.51
C TRP A 45 8.20 -8.63 3.01
N GLN A 46 7.36 -9.30 3.80
CA GLN A 46 7.61 -9.49 5.23
C GLN A 46 7.90 -10.97 5.43
N GLY A 47 9.20 -11.34 5.48
CA GLY A 47 9.57 -12.74 5.44
C GLY A 47 9.01 -13.39 4.18
N PRO A 48 8.28 -14.51 4.27
CA PRO A 48 7.69 -15.18 3.10
C PRO A 48 6.39 -14.55 2.61
N MET A 49 5.85 -13.56 3.34
CA MET A 49 4.56 -12.96 3.03
C MET A 49 4.73 -11.82 2.02
N LEU A 50 4.04 -11.91 0.89
CA LEU A 50 4.00 -10.85 -0.11
C LEU A 50 2.87 -9.89 0.22
N CYS A 51 3.20 -8.62 0.41
CA CYS A 51 2.26 -7.59 0.84
C CYS A 51 2.05 -6.56 -0.26
N PHE A 52 0.79 -6.36 -0.65
CA PHE A 52 0.38 -5.28 -1.56
C PHE A 52 -0.24 -4.19 -0.70
N ILE A 53 0.34 -3.00 -0.73
CA ILE A 53 0.09 -1.98 0.28
C ILE A 53 -0.45 -0.72 -0.37
N GLU A 54 -1.64 -0.28 0.09
CA GLU A 54 -2.22 1.01 -0.25
C GLU A 54 -1.84 2.02 0.83
N VAL A 55 -1.32 3.16 0.42
CA VAL A 55 -0.94 4.24 1.35
C VAL A 55 -2.01 5.33 1.30
N LYS A 56 -2.52 5.70 2.46
CA LYS A 56 -3.46 6.82 2.61
C LYS A 56 -2.79 7.91 3.44
N THR A 57 -2.60 9.07 2.83
CA THR A 57 -2.04 10.21 3.52
C THR A 57 -3.17 11.04 4.12
N ARG A 58 -3.09 11.30 5.42
CA ARG A 58 -4.09 12.05 6.18
C ARG A 58 -3.47 13.34 6.69
N THR A 59 -4.17 14.44 6.51
CA THR A 59 -3.72 15.75 7.00
C THR A 59 -4.56 16.24 8.20
N ALA A 60 -5.47 15.39 8.66
CA ALA A 60 -6.31 15.63 9.85
C ALA A 60 -6.42 14.33 10.64
N ARG A 61 -6.82 14.45 11.90
CA ARG A 61 -6.98 13.30 12.80
C ARG A 61 -8.27 12.53 12.56
N ASP A 62 -8.54 12.26 11.31
CA ASP A 62 -9.66 11.42 10.89
C ASP A 62 -9.20 9.96 10.95
N ARG A 63 -9.88 9.17 11.78
CA ARG A 63 -9.54 7.77 11.98
C ARG A 63 -10.51 6.86 11.22
N THR A 64 -10.59 7.09 9.92
CA THR A 64 -11.40 6.26 9.04
C THR A 64 -10.91 4.81 9.09
N PRO A 65 -11.80 3.83 9.28
CA PRO A 65 -11.41 2.42 9.22
C PRO A 65 -10.75 2.06 7.90
N ALA A 66 -9.82 1.12 7.92
CA ALA A 66 -9.06 0.72 6.74
C ALA A 66 -9.99 0.25 5.60
N GLU A 67 -11.06 -0.46 5.93
CA GLU A 67 -12.03 -0.95 4.95
C GLU A 67 -12.74 0.20 4.23
N ALA A 68 -13.00 1.31 4.95
CA ALA A 68 -13.62 2.49 4.37
C ALA A 68 -12.61 3.34 3.60
N ALA A 69 -11.30 3.17 3.86
CA ALA A 69 -10.24 3.89 3.16
C ALA A 69 -9.99 3.34 1.76
N VAL A 70 -10.35 2.06 1.52
CA VAL A 70 -10.19 1.39 0.22
C VAL A 70 -11.54 0.84 -0.17
N ASP A 71 -12.21 1.50 -1.10
CA ASP A 71 -13.54 1.07 -1.54
C ASP A 71 -13.50 -0.22 -2.37
N ARG A 72 -14.68 -0.77 -2.67
CA ARG A 72 -14.79 -2.04 -3.39
C ARG A 72 -14.14 -2.00 -4.76
N HIS A 73 -14.27 -0.88 -5.47
CA HIS A 73 -13.66 -0.74 -6.79
C HIS A 73 -12.14 -0.78 -6.69
N LYS A 74 -11.56 -0.03 -5.75
CA LYS A 74 -10.10 -0.03 -5.54
C LYS A 74 -9.60 -1.40 -5.09
N GLN A 75 -10.35 -2.09 -4.25
CA GLN A 75 -10.00 -3.47 -3.87
C GLN A 75 -9.96 -4.38 -5.08
N TYR A 76 -10.95 -4.28 -5.96
CA TYR A 76 -10.99 -5.05 -7.21
C TYR A 76 -9.77 -4.75 -8.08
N VAL A 77 -9.42 -3.47 -8.23
CA VAL A 77 -8.24 -3.04 -9.00
C VAL A 77 -6.96 -3.62 -8.39
N LEU A 78 -6.80 -3.50 -7.06
CA LEU A 78 -5.62 -4.00 -6.38
C LEU A 78 -5.48 -5.53 -6.50
N ARG A 79 -6.58 -6.27 -6.42
CA ARG A 79 -6.54 -7.73 -6.61
C ARG A 79 -6.06 -8.10 -8.00
N GLY A 80 -6.53 -7.39 -9.02
CA GLY A 80 -6.11 -7.61 -10.41
C GLY A 80 -4.62 -7.33 -10.61
N LEU A 81 -4.15 -6.21 -10.04
CA LEU A 81 -2.74 -5.84 -10.11
C LEU A 81 -1.87 -6.85 -9.35
N ALA A 82 -2.33 -7.34 -8.20
CA ALA A 82 -1.61 -8.34 -7.42
C ALA A 82 -1.47 -9.64 -8.21
N ARG A 83 -2.54 -10.11 -8.87
CA ARG A 83 -2.47 -11.30 -9.72
C ARG A 83 -1.47 -11.11 -10.85
N ALA A 84 -1.46 -9.93 -11.48
CA ALA A 84 -0.52 -9.62 -12.54
C ALA A 84 0.92 -9.65 -12.04
N TYR A 85 1.18 -9.08 -10.87
CA TYR A 85 2.52 -9.08 -10.27
C TYR A 85 2.98 -10.50 -9.96
N ILE A 86 2.11 -11.31 -9.34
CA ILE A 86 2.44 -12.68 -8.96
C ILE A 86 2.80 -13.52 -10.19
N ARG A 87 2.17 -13.28 -11.34
CA ARG A 87 2.51 -13.97 -12.58
C ARG A 87 3.93 -13.69 -13.07
N HIS A 88 4.56 -12.59 -12.64
CA HIS A 88 5.95 -12.29 -12.98
C HIS A 88 6.96 -12.98 -12.06
N LEU A 89 6.50 -13.58 -10.97
CA LEU A 89 7.38 -14.30 -10.06
C LEU A 89 7.80 -15.63 -10.66
N PRO A 90 8.93 -16.22 -10.20
CA PRO A 90 9.32 -17.55 -10.64
C PRO A 90 8.18 -18.55 -10.45
N GLN A 91 8.09 -19.51 -11.38
CA GLN A 91 7.03 -20.51 -11.34
C GLN A 91 7.15 -21.38 -10.10
N GLY A 92 6.00 -21.82 -9.60
CA GLY A 92 5.89 -22.60 -8.39
C GLY A 92 4.61 -22.21 -7.66
N ASP A 93 4.49 -22.62 -6.41
CA ASP A 93 3.34 -22.23 -5.60
C ASP A 93 3.37 -20.72 -5.36
N PRO A 94 2.23 -20.03 -5.51
CA PRO A 94 2.19 -18.60 -5.23
C PRO A 94 2.50 -18.36 -3.75
N PRO A 95 3.20 -17.25 -3.44
CA PRO A 95 3.51 -16.95 -2.05
C PRO A 95 2.23 -16.61 -1.28
N PRO A 96 2.24 -16.81 0.05
CA PRO A 96 1.17 -16.24 0.86
C PRO A 96 1.13 -14.74 0.66
N THR A 97 -0.06 -14.20 0.50
CA THR A 97 -0.28 -12.81 0.06
C THR A 97 -1.21 -12.10 1.00
N ARG A 98 -0.92 -10.82 1.22
CA ARG A 98 -1.71 -9.99 2.11
C ARG A 98 -1.93 -8.62 1.47
N PHE A 99 -3.11 -8.04 1.69
CA PHE A 99 -3.44 -6.68 1.27
C PHE A 99 -3.50 -5.80 2.50
N ASP A 100 -2.61 -4.82 2.55
CA ASP A 100 -2.47 -3.92 3.69
C ASP A 100 -2.82 -2.49 3.32
N VAL A 101 -3.20 -1.72 4.33
CA VAL A 101 -3.36 -0.26 4.21
C VAL A 101 -2.48 0.39 5.26
N ILE A 102 -1.71 1.39 4.86
CA ILE A 102 -0.97 2.23 5.78
C ILE A 102 -1.54 3.64 5.71
N SER A 103 -2.08 4.13 6.83
CA SER A 103 -2.45 5.53 6.97
C SER A 103 -1.26 6.28 7.53
N VAL A 104 -0.85 7.34 6.84
CA VAL A 104 0.24 8.22 7.26
C VAL A 104 -0.37 9.56 7.64
N TYR A 105 -0.26 9.93 8.91
CA TYR A 105 -0.80 11.17 9.43
C TYR A 105 0.28 12.26 9.37
N LEU A 106 0.09 13.22 8.48
CA LEU A 106 0.95 14.39 8.30
C LEU A 106 0.17 15.62 8.70
N VAL A 107 -0.17 15.71 9.99
CA VAL A 107 -0.95 16.79 10.52
C VAL A 107 -0.03 17.96 10.88
N PRO A 108 -0.29 19.20 10.38
CA PRO A 108 0.57 20.33 10.66
C PRO A 108 0.78 20.54 12.16
N GLY A 109 2.02 20.76 12.57
CA GLY A 109 2.38 20.98 13.96
C GLY A 109 2.48 19.74 14.84
N GLU A 110 2.23 18.56 14.29
CA GLU A 110 2.28 17.30 15.01
C GLU A 110 3.36 16.38 14.46
N LYS A 111 3.79 15.43 15.28
CA LYS A 111 4.70 14.38 14.81
C LYS A 111 3.98 13.47 13.83
N ARG A 112 4.71 13.02 12.81
CA ARG A 112 4.22 12.05 11.86
C ARG A 112 3.84 10.76 12.59
N GLU A 113 2.69 10.19 12.22
CA GLU A 113 2.17 8.98 12.83
C GLU A 113 1.74 8.01 11.75
N PHE A 114 1.92 6.72 11.99
CA PHE A 114 1.52 5.65 11.08
C PHE A 114 0.49 4.75 11.73
N MET A 115 -0.50 4.32 10.96
CA MET A 115 -1.37 3.21 11.33
C MET A 115 -1.29 2.17 10.21
N HIS A 116 -0.75 1.01 10.53
CA HIS A 116 -0.58 -0.06 9.57
C HIS A 116 -1.66 -1.11 9.82
N PHE A 117 -2.57 -1.26 8.87
CA PHE A 117 -3.66 -2.23 8.92
C PHE A 117 -3.26 -3.44 8.08
N GLU A 118 -2.75 -4.45 8.74
CA GLU A 118 -2.35 -5.69 8.07
C GLU A 118 -3.59 -6.48 7.68
N ASN A 119 -3.57 -7.07 6.48
CA ASN A 119 -4.67 -7.89 5.98
C ASN A 119 -6.01 -7.14 6.04
N ALA A 120 -6.01 -5.93 5.52
CA ALA A 120 -7.17 -5.04 5.58
C ALA A 120 -8.36 -5.57 4.76
N PHE A 121 -8.09 -6.33 3.72
CA PHE A 121 -9.11 -7.04 2.93
C PHE A 121 -8.45 -8.27 2.29
N GLY A 122 -9.26 -9.21 1.84
CA GLY A 122 -8.77 -10.45 1.25
C GLY A 122 -8.95 -10.49 -0.27
N TRP A 123 -8.84 -11.70 -0.83
CA TRP A 123 -9.02 -11.93 -2.26
C TRP A 123 -10.47 -11.83 -2.73
N ASN A 124 -11.42 -11.84 -1.83
CA ASN A 124 -12.85 -11.80 -2.15
C ASN A 124 -13.55 -10.57 -1.62
#